data_e8f3c9248690b41df940d8b87b0f68c7
#
_entry.id   e8f3c9248690b41df940d8b87b0f68c7
#
_cell.length_a   1.000
_cell.length_b   1.000
_cell.length_c   1.000
_cell.angle_alpha   90.00
_cell.angle_beta   90.00
_cell.angle_gamma   90.00
#
_symmetry.space_group_name_H-M   'P 1'
#
loop_
_entity.id
_entity.type
_entity.pdbx_description
1 polymer ?
#
loop_
_entity_poly.entity_id
_entity_poly.type
_entity_poly.pdbx_seq_one_letter_code
_entity_poly.pdbx_strand_id
1 'polypeptide(L)'
;MAGAKKKIIGCAAVLEEMLPLLPSDLAYEILDFGLHFRPSNLKSALQKAIDASARDVDTIILGYGLCSNGAVGLKAPKTATLVIPKVHDCIALFLGSHESYKQQLKAEAGTFFLAKGFIEVGDTPLDEYKRTVERYGKERADRVMRTMFGHYTRVLFINTGHQDLSKCHEHSRQMAQQFGLRYEETKGSRVFLEKMIRGPWDREFILVKPDETVTIEQFLKQT
;
A
#
# COMPACT_ATOMS: atom_id res chain seq x y z
N MET A 1 -13.19 32.07 0.32
CA MET A 1 -11.83 31.55 0.13
C MET A 1 -11.99 30.19 -0.57
N ALA A 2 -11.41 30.00 -1.76
CA ALA A 2 -11.42 28.71 -2.41
C ALA A 2 -10.73 27.71 -1.48
N GLY A 3 -11.37 26.58 -1.18
CA GLY A 3 -10.80 25.54 -0.35
C GLY A 3 -9.50 25.02 -0.95
N ALA A 4 -8.56 24.60 -0.10
CA ALA A 4 -7.29 24.03 -0.51
C ALA A 4 -7.53 22.85 -1.48
N LYS A 5 -6.97 22.93 -2.69
CA LYS A 5 -7.13 21.88 -3.70
C LYS A 5 -6.19 20.73 -3.40
N LYS A 6 -6.75 19.55 -3.23
CA LYS A 6 -6.00 18.32 -2.88
C LYS A 6 -6.05 17.30 -4.02
N LYS A 7 -5.00 16.50 -4.12
CA LYS A 7 -4.98 15.31 -5.00
C LYS A 7 -4.31 14.15 -4.26
N ILE A 8 -4.82 12.95 -4.46
CA ILE A 8 -4.17 11.72 -3.96
C ILE A 8 -3.45 11.04 -5.12
N ILE A 9 -2.19 10.67 -4.92
CA ILE A 9 -1.43 9.81 -5.82
C ILE A 9 -1.13 8.53 -5.06
N GLY A 10 -1.67 7.41 -5.50
CA GLY A 10 -1.59 6.17 -4.73
C GLY A 10 -1.35 4.92 -5.55
N CYS A 11 -0.82 3.91 -4.87
CA CYS A 11 -0.75 2.56 -5.38
C CYS A 11 -2.16 2.02 -5.66
N ALA A 12 -2.32 1.28 -6.75
CA ALA A 12 -3.61 0.69 -7.12
C ALA A 12 -4.28 -0.05 -5.94
N ALA A 13 -3.52 -0.86 -5.19
CA ALA A 13 -4.07 -1.60 -4.05
C ALA A 13 -4.54 -0.70 -2.90
N VAL A 14 -3.84 0.43 -2.65
CA VAL A 14 -4.24 1.38 -1.61
C VAL A 14 -5.45 2.19 -2.06
N LEU A 15 -5.47 2.63 -3.31
CA LEU A 15 -6.60 3.37 -3.87
C LEU A 15 -7.86 2.51 -3.91
N GLU A 16 -7.77 1.22 -4.24
CA GLU A 16 -8.91 0.30 -4.20
C GLU A 16 -9.57 0.25 -2.80
N GLU A 17 -8.75 0.26 -1.75
CA GLU A 17 -9.26 0.34 -0.37
C GLU A 17 -9.84 1.72 -0.02
N MET A 18 -9.35 2.78 -0.67
CA MET A 18 -9.78 4.16 -0.40
C MET A 18 -11.01 4.59 -1.22
N LEU A 19 -11.26 4.03 -2.39
CA LEU A 19 -12.32 4.46 -3.31
C LEU A 19 -13.68 4.69 -2.62
N PRO A 20 -14.17 3.80 -1.72
CA PRO A 20 -15.45 4.01 -1.04
C PRO A 20 -15.46 5.17 -0.04
N LEU A 21 -14.29 5.72 0.30
CA LEU A 21 -14.09 6.78 1.29
C LEU A 21 -13.84 8.14 0.64
N LEU A 22 -13.50 8.15 -0.65
CA LEU A 22 -13.12 9.38 -1.36
C LEU A 22 -14.33 10.30 -1.55
N PRO A 23 -14.22 11.58 -1.20
CA PRO A 23 -15.17 12.59 -1.66
C PRO A 23 -15.21 12.64 -3.19
N SER A 24 -16.37 12.90 -3.75
CA SER A 24 -16.58 12.92 -5.20
C SER A 24 -15.79 14.01 -5.95
N ASP A 25 -15.39 15.06 -5.23
CA ASP A 25 -14.63 16.19 -5.74
C ASP A 25 -13.12 16.07 -5.52
N LEU A 26 -12.66 15.02 -4.83
CA LEU A 26 -11.24 14.80 -4.56
C LEU A 26 -10.57 14.10 -5.75
N ALA A 27 -9.68 14.81 -6.43
CA ALA A 27 -8.90 14.26 -7.52
C ALA A 27 -7.95 13.15 -7.03
N TYR A 28 -7.80 12.09 -7.81
CA TYR A 28 -6.82 11.05 -7.52
C TYR A 28 -6.16 10.52 -8.79
N GLU A 29 -4.99 9.92 -8.61
CA GLU A 29 -4.22 9.25 -9.66
C GLU A 29 -3.73 7.90 -9.15
N ILE A 30 -3.99 6.87 -9.93
CA ILE A 30 -3.61 5.49 -9.61
C ILE A 30 -2.29 5.18 -10.33
N LEU A 31 -1.30 4.72 -9.56
CA LEU A 31 -0.07 4.19 -10.11
C LEU A 31 -0.07 2.66 -10.03
N ASP A 32 0.59 2.04 -11.00
CA ASP A 32 0.69 0.59 -11.13
C ASP A 32 1.24 -0.06 -9.86
N PHE A 33 0.63 -1.15 -9.43
CA PHE A 33 1.00 -1.89 -8.23
C PHE A 33 2.42 -2.45 -8.32
N GLY A 34 2.82 -2.96 -9.49
CA GLY A 34 4.12 -3.58 -9.72
C GLY A 34 5.32 -2.65 -9.54
N LEU A 35 5.10 -1.33 -9.48
CA LEU A 35 6.18 -0.36 -9.28
C LEU A 35 6.94 -0.57 -7.95
N HIS A 36 6.28 -1.09 -6.91
CA HIS A 36 6.94 -1.31 -5.61
C HIS A 36 8.01 -2.40 -5.64
N PHE A 37 8.00 -3.30 -6.63
CA PHE A 37 9.06 -4.30 -6.82
C PHE A 37 10.37 -3.70 -7.33
N ARG A 38 10.32 -2.45 -7.84
CA ARG A 38 11.48 -1.72 -8.35
C ARG A 38 11.50 -0.30 -7.80
N PRO A 39 12.13 -0.06 -6.64
CA PRO A 39 12.07 1.22 -5.93
C PRO A 39 12.49 2.44 -6.76
N SER A 40 13.47 2.28 -7.66
CA SER A 40 13.89 3.36 -8.58
C SER A 40 12.78 3.74 -9.58
N ASN A 41 12.04 2.76 -10.08
CA ASN A 41 10.92 2.99 -11.00
C ASN A 41 9.75 3.65 -10.26
N LEU A 42 9.47 3.19 -9.03
CA LEU A 42 8.46 3.80 -8.17
C LEU A 42 8.78 5.26 -7.89
N LYS A 43 10.03 5.57 -7.49
CA LYS A 43 10.46 6.95 -7.25
C LYS A 43 10.28 7.82 -8.48
N SER A 44 10.70 7.35 -9.66
CA SER A 44 10.57 8.08 -10.90
C SER A 44 9.12 8.34 -11.29
N ALA A 45 8.26 7.33 -11.15
CA ALA A 45 6.82 7.45 -11.44
C ALA A 45 6.13 8.43 -10.46
N LEU A 46 6.43 8.32 -9.17
CA LEU A 46 5.91 9.24 -8.15
C LEU A 46 6.34 10.68 -8.42
N GLN A 47 7.63 10.93 -8.69
CA GLN A 47 8.11 12.28 -8.96
C GLN A 47 7.43 12.89 -10.20
N LYS A 48 7.28 12.10 -11.27
CA LYS A 48 6.58 12.54 -12.48
C LYS A 48 5.11 12.91 -12.19
N ALA A 49 4.40 12.09 -11.41
CA ALA A 49 3.00 12.35 -11.04
C ALA A 49 2.87 13.58 -10.12
N ILE A 50 3.81 13.76 -9.18
CA ILE A 50 3.91 14.95 -8.32
C ILE A 50 4.11 16.21 -9.15
N ASP A 51 5.08 16.20 -10.05
CA ASP A 51 5.42 17.37 -10.88
C ASP A 51 4.27 17.75 -11.83
N ALA A 52 3.59 16.75 -12.40
CA ALA A 52 2.42 16.95 -13.24
C ALA A 52 1.23 17.58 -12.48
N SER A 53 1.08 17.26 -11.20
CA SER A 53 -0.01 17.76 -10.35
C SER A 53 0.24 19.15 -9.77
N ALA A 54 1.49 19.63 -9.80
CA ALA A 54 1.95 20.83 -9.10
C ALA A 54 1.24 22.14 -9.46
N ARG A 55 0.62 22.21 -10.65
CA ARG A 55 -0.06 23.43 -11.13
C ARG A 55 -1.49 23.55 -10.65
N ASP A 56 -2.10 22.41 -10.28
CA ASP A 56 -3.54 22.32 -10.09
C ASP A 56 -3.94 22.21 -8.61
N VAL A 57 -2.98 21.88 -7.73
CA VAL A 57 -3.24 21.63 -6.32
C VAL A 57 -2.16 22.24 -5.41
N ASP A 58 -2.52 22.48 -4.16
CA ASP A 58 -1.62 22.96 -3.10
C ASP A 58 -1.22 21.87 -2.10
N THR A 59 -1.89 20.71 -2.18
CA THR A 59 -1.60 19.55 -1.32
C THR A 59 -1.68 18.26 -2.12
N ILE A 60 -0.60 17.49 -2.10
CA ILE A 60 -0.52 16.16 -2.71
C ILE A 60 -0.36 15.11 -1.60
N ILE A 61 -1.32 14.21 -1.52
CA ILE A 61 -1.33 13.12 -0.55
C ILE A 61 -0.80 11.86 -1.25
N LEU A 62 0.26 11.25 -0.71
CA LEU A 62 0.79 10.01 -1.26
C LEU A 62 0.17 8.80 -0.57
N GLY A 63 -0.49 7.95 -1.32
CA GLY A 63 -0.97 6.62 -0.90
C GLY A 63 0.17 5.60 -0.89
N TYR A 64 1.31 5.99 -0.31
CA TYR A 64 2.53 5.19 -0.20
C TYR A 64 3.19 5.46 1.15
N GLY A 65 3.70 4.40 1.79
CA GLY A 65 4.66 4.55 2.89
C GLY A 65 6.09 4.68 2.35
N LEU A 66 7.06 4.18 3.12
CA LEU A 66 8.46 4.10 2.72
C LEU A 66 8.66 3.24 1.47
N CYS A 67 7.91 2.12 1.36
CA CYS A 67 7.84 1.22 0.19
C CYS A 67 9.23 0.90 -0.38
N SER A 68 10.05 0.19 0.39
CA SER A 68 11.43 -0.17 0.00
C SER A 68 12.30 1.04 -0.37
N ASN A 69 12.14 2.17 0.33
CA ASN A 69 12.79 3.46 0.08
C ASN A 69 12.32 4.18 -1.20
N GLY A 70 11.27 3.72 -1.86
CA GLY A 70 10.75 4.38 -3.07
C GLY A 70 10.26 5.82 -2.86
N ALA A 71 9.87 6.17 -1.62
CA ALA A 71 9.49 7.53 -1.27
C ALA A 71 10.69 8.44 -0.91
N VAL A 72 11.88 7.89 -0.62
CA VAL A 72 13.05 8.68 -0.22
C VAL A 72 13.63 9.44 -1.40
N GLY A 73 13.87 10.74 -1.19
CA GLY A 73 14.41 11.64 -2.20
C GLY A 73 13.35 12.16 -3.19
N LEU A 74 12.06 11.97 -2.94
CA LEU A 74 11.00 12.71 -3.63
C LEU A 74 11.07 14.18 -3.22
N LYS A 75 10.92 15.06 -4.18
CA LYS A 75 10.94 16.51 -3.97
C LYS A 75 9.52 17.07 -4.04
N ALA A 76 9.12 17.84 -3.03
CA ALA A 76 7.89 18.60 -3.09
C ALA A 76 8.01 19.74 -4.12
N PRO A 77 6.97 19.99 -4.92
CA PRO A 77 6.98 21.11 -5.87
C PRO A 77 6.91 22.44 -5.11
N LYS A 78 7.26 23.54 -5.78
CA LYS A 78 7.23 24.89 -5.18
C LYS A 78 5.83 25.34 -4.75
N THR A 79 4.80 24.75 -5.33
CA THR A 79 3.40 25.17 -5.19
C THR A 79 2.58 24.29 -4.25
N ALA A 80 3.10 23.14 -3.86
CA ALA A 80 2.32 22.18 -3.08
C ALA A 80 3.14 21.48 -1.97
N THR A 81 2.46 21.16 -0.88
CA THR A 81 2.98 20.32 0.20
C THR A 81 2.72 18.84 -0.11
N LEU A 82 3.69 17.95 0.14
CA LEU A 82 3.44 16.52 0.13
C LEU A 82 3.04 16.06 1.53
N VAL A 83 2.03 15.21 1.56
CA VAL A 83 1.57 14.51 2.77
C VAL A 83 1.82 13.02 2.57
N ILE A 84 2.64 12.41 3.41
CA ILE A 84 3.06 11.02 3.28
C ILE A 84 2.79 10.31 4.59
N PRO A 85 2.07 9.16 4.60
CA PRO A 85 1.89 8.38 5.81
C PRO A 85 3.25 7.84 6.30
N LYS A 86 3.52 8.00 7.58
CA LYS A 86 4.79 7.59 8.21
C LYS A 86 4.77 6.10 8.56
N VAL A 87 4.71 5.26 7.54
CA VAL A 87 4.65 3.81 7.65
C VAL A 87 5.70 3.15 6.75
N HIS A 88 6.10 1.92 7.07
CA HIS A 88 7.05 1.17 6.24
C HIS A 88 6.42 0.69 4.94
N ASP A 89 5.18 0.21 5.00
CA ASP A 89 4.40 -0.29 3.87
C ASP A 89 2.90 -0.05 4.08
N CYS A 90 2.08 -0.44 3.11
CA CYS A 90 0.64 -0.22 3.14
C CYS A 90 -0.12 -1.12 4.12
N ILE A 91 0.49 -2.16 4.68
CA ILE A 91 -0.18 -3.05 5.64
C ILE A 91 -0.62 -2.28 6.89
N ALA A 92 0.23 -1.37 7.37
CA ALA A 92 -0.11 -0.51 8.50
C ALA A 92 -1.32 0.39 8.23
N LEU A 93 -1.51 0.83 6.96
CA LEU A 93 -2.68 1.62 6.55
C LEU A 93 -3.97 0.81 6.68
N PHE A 94 -3.94 -0.47 6.29
CA PHE A 94 -5.11 -1.36 6.31
C PHE A 94 -5.41 -1.88 7.72
N LEU A 95 -4.39 -2.08 8.54
CA LEU A 95 -4.55 -2.42 9.96
C LEU A 95 -4.93 -1.19 10.83
N GLY A 96 -4.84 0.02 10.28
CA GLY A 96 -5.23 1.26 10.92
C GLY A 96 -4.19 1.90 11.84
N SER A 97 -3.05 1.24 12.07
CA SER A 97 -1.94 1.82 12.82
C SER A 97 -0.64 1.02 12.63
N HIS A 98 0.48 1.69 12.86
CA HIS A 98 1.79 1.04 12.91
C HIS A 98 1.90 0.04 14.08
N GLU A 99 1.26 0.34 15.20
CA GLU A 99 1.25 -0.53 16.38
C GLU A 99 0.51 -1.85 16.09
N SER A 100 -0.66 -1.80 15.46
CA SER A 100 -1.40 -3.00 15.04
C SER A 100 -0.57 -3.87 14.10
N TYR A 101 0.19 -3.27 13.20
CA TYR A 101 1.11 -4.00 12.32
C TYR A 101 2.23 -4.68 13.11
N LYS A 102 2.89 -3.97 14.04
CA LYS A 102 3.92 -4.54 14.90
C LYS A 102 3.40 -5.72 15.74
N GLN A 103 2.18 -5.60 16.27
CA GLN A 103 1.55 -6.67 17.04
C GLN A 103 1.36 -7.93 16.19
N GLN A 104 0.91 -7.81 14.95
CA GLN A 104 0.76 -8.95 14.05
C GLN A 104 2.11 -9.61 13.73
N LEU A 105 3.15 -8.83 13.46
CA LEU A 105 4.50 -9.36 13.20
C LEU A 105 5.13 -9.99 14.44
N LYS A 106 4.88 -9.42 15.64
CA LYS A 106 5.35 -9.99 16.91
C LYS A 106 4.63 -11.30 17.24
N ALA A 107 3.34 -11.38 16.93
CA ALA A 107 2.56 -12.61 17.13
C ALA A 107 3.04 -13.73 16.19
N GLU A 108 3.31 -13.40 14.92
CA GLU A 108 3.78 -14.37 13.94
C GLU A 108 4.52 -13.67 12.79
N ALA A 109 5.85 -13.73 12.81
CA ALA A 109 6.71 -13.08 11.82
C ALA A 109 6.50 -13.65 10.39
N GLY A 110 6.20 -14.95 10.28
CA GLY A 110 5.91 -15.65 9.02
C GLY A 110 4.51 -15.35 8.46
N THR A 111 4.05 -14.12 8.55
CA THR A 111 2.73 -13.71 8.06
C THR A 111 2.81 -13.10 6.68
N PHE A 112 2.06 -13.65 5.72
CA PHE A 112 1.76 -13.00 4.45
C PHE A 112 0.42 -12.28 4.57
N PHE A 113 0.43 -10.97 4.40
CA PHE A 113 -0.75 -10.13 4.52
C PHE A 113 -1.46 -9.99 3.16
N LEU A 114 -2.78 -10.14 3.17
CA LEU A 114 -3.65 -9.84 2.05
C LEU A 114 -4.74 -8.86 2.46
N ALA A 115 -5.19 -8.03 1.52
CA ALA A 115 -6.37 -7.20 1.63
C ALA A 115 -7.11 -7.22 0.29
N LYS A 116 -8.34 -6.71 0.27
CA LYS A 116 -9.14 -6.63 -0.95
C LYS A 116 -8.37 -5.96 -2.08
N GLY A 117 -7.70 -4.84 -1.80
CA GLY A 117 -6.97 -4.08 -2.80
C GLY A 117 -5.88 -4.89 -3.53
N PHE A 118 -5.15 -5.79 -2.85
CA PHE A 118 -4.17 -6.66 -3.50
C PHE A 118 -4.81 -7.68 -4.44
N ILE A 119 -5.97 -8.21 -4.05
CA ILE A 119 -6.68 -9.24 -4.81
C ILE A 119 -7.34 -8.63 -6.05
N GLU A 120 -7.96 -7.46 -5.91
CA GLU A 120 -8.62 -6.76 -7.02
C GLU A 120 -7.65 -6.28 -8.10
N VAL A 121 -6.43 -5.91 -7.74
CA VAL A 121 -5.41 -5.56 -8.76
C VAL A 121 -4.82 -6.80 -9.46
N GLY A 122 -5.11 -8.02 -8.96
CA GLY A 122 -4.76 -9.28 -9.64
C GLY A 122 -3.26 -9.57 -9.68
N ASP A 123 -2.50 -9.14 -8.68
CA ASP A 123 -1.05 -9.34 -8.63
C ASP A 123 -0.60 -9.97 -7.30
N THR A 124 -1.36 -10.98 -6.88
CA THR A 124 -1.02 -11.78 -5.70
C THR A 124 -0.05 -12.91 -6.07
N PRO A 125 0.63 -13.52 -5.08
CA PRO A 125 1.45 -14.70 -5.32
C PRO A 125 0.71 -15.88 -5.95
N LEU A 126 -0.59 -16.01 -5.70
CA LEU A 126 -1.41 -17.04 -6.36
C LEU A 126 -1.58 -16.76 -7.85
N ASP A 127 -1.73 -15.49 -8.23
CA ASP A 127 -1.82 -15.08 -9.63
C ASP A 127 -0.47 -15.27 -10.33
N GLU A 128 0.63 -14.93 -9.67
CA GLU A 128 1.97 -15.19 -10.19
C GLU A 128 2.27 -16.67 -10.32
N TYR A 129 1.82 -17.49 -9.38
CA TYR A 129 1.91 -18.95 -9.49
C TYR A 129 1.21 -19.45 -10.76
N LYS A 130 -0.03 -19.02 -11.01
CA LYS A 130 -0.80 -19.42 -12.20
C LYS A 130 -0.07 -19.02 -13.50
N ARG A 131 0.40 -17.77 -13.58
CA ARG A 131 1.21 -17.27 -14.73
C ARG A 131 2.49 -18.09 -14.92
N THR A 132 3.16 -18.45 -13.82
CA THR A 132 4.39 -19.23 -13.85
C THR A 132 4.12 -20.68 -14.31
N VAL A 133 3.00 -21.29 -13.87
CA VAL A 133 2.57 -22.63 -14.35
C VAL A 133 2.31 -22.61 -15.85
N GLU A 134 1.57 -21.64 -16.34
CA GLU A 134 1.25 -21.49 -17.77
C GLU A 134 2.52 -21.35 -18.63
N ARG A 135 3.48 -20.56 -18.15
CA ARG A 135 4.69 -20.24 -18.92
C ARG A 135 5.82 -21.27 -18.81
N TYR A 136 5.96 -21.91 -17.65
CA TYR A 136 7.14 -22.74 -17.35
C TYR A 136 6.80 -24.13 -16.79
N GLY A 137 5.53 -24.47 -16.67
CA GLY A 137 5.03 -25.72 -16.11
C GLY A 137 5.00 -25.76 -14.59
N LYS A 138 4.17 -26.68 -14.07
CA LYS A 138 3.85 -26.81 -12.64
C LYS A 138 5.09 -27.07 -11.77
N GLU A 139 5.98 -27.98 -12.20
CA GLU A 139 7.16 -28.35 -11.40
C GLU A 139 8.08 -27.16 -11.12
N ARG A 140 8.30 -26.30 -12.12
CA ARG A 140 9.11 -25.10 -11.96
C ARG A 140 8.40 -24.06 -11.08
N ALA A 141 7.11 -23.87 -11.27
CA ALA A 141 6.31 -22.98 -10.44
C ALA A 141 6.33 -23.41 -8.97
N ASP A 142 6.12 -24.70 -8.70
CA ASP A 142 6.18 -25.26 -7.34
C ASP A 142 7.55 -25.03 -6.67
N ARG A 143 8.64 -25.17 -7.41
CA ARG A 143 9.99 -24.94 -6.90
C ARG A 143 10.21 -23.47 -6.54
N VAL A 144 9.82 -22.54 -7.41
CA VAL A 144 9.94 -21.10 -7.18
C VAL A 144 9.13 -20.71 -5.94
N MET A 145 7.87 -21.15 -5.86
CA MET A 145 7.01 -20.80 -4.74
C MET A 145 7.44 -21.41 -3.41
N ARG A 146 7.97 -22.64 -3.40
CA ARG A 146 8.59 -23.21 -2.18
C ARG A 146 9.74 -22.36 -1.66
N THR A 147 10.56 -21.81 -2.56
CA THR A 147 11.65 -20.91 -2.16
C THR A 147 11.13 -19.59 -1.61
N MET A 148 10.12 -19.00 -2.25
CA MET A 148 9.54 -17.72 -1.84
C MET A 148 8.77 -17.82 -0.52
N PHE A 149 8.01 -18.91 -0.32
CA PHE A 149 7.12 -19.08 0.81
C PHE A 149 7.69 -19.95 1.95
N GLY A 150 8.92 -20.43 1.84
CA GLY A 150 9.52 -21.34 2.83
C GLY A 150 9.61 -20.79 4.26
N HIS A 151 9.50 -19.49 4.45
CA HIS A 151 9.52 -18.83 5.76
C HIS A 151 8.14 -18.30 6.20
N TYR A 152 7.12 -18.45 5.36
CA TYR A 152 5.76 -18.05 5.72
C TYR A 152 5.03 -19.22 6.37
N THR A 153 4.13 -18.91 7.31
CA THR A 153 3.36 -19.89 8.08
C THR A 153 1.87 -19.66 7.97
N ARG A 154 1.47 -18.41 7.66
CA ARG A 154 0.06 -18.05 7.46
C ARG A 154 -0.14 -16.99 6.38
N VAL A 155 -1.32 -17.05 5.78
CA VAL A 155 -1.95 -15.95 5.05
C VAL A 155 -2.93 -15.26 5.99
N LEU A 156 -2.73 -13.98 6.26
CA LEU A 156 -3.62 -13.17 7.09
C LEU A 156 -4.38 -12.19 6.21
N PHE A 157 -5.69 -12.44 6.03
CA PHE A 157 -6.56 -11.53 5.31
C PHE A 157 -6.99 -10.38 6.23
N ILE A 158 -6.76 -9.14 5.79
CA ILE A 158 -7.15 -7.92 6.50
C ILE A 158 -8.51 -7.46 5.96
N ASN A 159 -9.54 -7.59 6.78
CA ASN A 159 -10.89 -7.15 6.46
C ASN A 159 -11.09 -5.70 6.88
N THR A 160 -10.98 -4.77 5.94
CA THR A 160 -11.15 -3.33 6.15
C THR A 160 -12.62 -2.88 6.14
N GLY A 161 -13.56 -3.83 6.17
CA GLY A 161 -15.00 -3.55 6.29
C GLY A 161 -15.69 -3.26 4.95
N HIS A 162 -15.18 -3.79 3.84
CA HIS A 162 -15.91 -3.78 2.57
C HIS A 162 -17.12 -4.72 2.60
N GLN A 163 -18.14 -4.38 1.80
CA GLN A 163 -19.25 -5.29 1.53
C GLN A 163 -18.79 -6.38 0.55
N ASP A 164 -19.35 -7.57 0.64
CA ASP A 164 -19.09 -8.73 -0.22
C ASP A 164 -17.59 -9.02 -0.45
N LEU A 165 -17.01 -9.68 0.54
CA LEU A 165 -15.63 -10.16 0.49
C LEU A 165 -15.52 -11.64 0.10
N SER A 166 -16.60 -12.26 -0.38
CA SER A 166 -16.68 -13.71 -0.69
C SER A 166 -15.55 -14.16 -1.61
N LYS A 167 -15.31 -13.42 -2.70
CA LYS A 167 -14.21 -13.68 -3.64
C LYS A 167 -12.84 -13.52 -3.00
N CYS A 168 -12.68 -12.50 -2.14
CA CYS A 168 -11.42 -12.26 -1.45
C CYS A 168 -11.08 -13.37 -0.46
N HIS A 169 -12.08 -13.85 0.29
CA HIS A 169 -11.92 -14.98 1.18
C HIS A 169 -11.57 -16.25 0.43
N GLU A 170 -12.26 -16.52 -0.67
CA GLU A 170 -11.99 -17.71 -1.50
C GLU A 170 -10.56 -17.66 -2.07
N HIS A 171 -10.16 -16.53 -2.67
CA HIS A 171 -8.80 -16.33 -3.18
C HIS A 171 -7.73 -16.53 -2.09
N SER A 172 -7.96 -15.96 -0.91
CA SER A 172 -7.02 -16.06 0.21
C SER A 172 -6.88 -17.49 0.74
N ARG A 173 -8.00 -18.25 0.80
CA ARG A 173 -7.98 -19.68 1.17
C ARG A 173 -7.26 -20.52 0.11
N GLN A 174 -7.54 -20.29 -1.16
CA GLN A 174 -6.85 -20.97 -2.27
C GLN A 174 -5.35 -20.71 -2.23
N MET A 175 -4.94 -19.46 -1.97
CA MET A 175 -3.53 -19.12 -1.81
C MET A 175 -2.89 -19.86 -0.63
N ALA A 176 -3.55 -19.86 0.52
CA ALA A 176 -3.07 -20.57 1.71
C ALA A 176 -2.92 -22.07 1.44
N GLN A 177 -3.94 -22.70 0.84
CA GLN A 177 -3.92 -24.11 0.46
C GLN A 177 -2.80 -24.43 -0.55
N GLN A 178 -2.63 -23.60 -1.59
CA GLN A 178 -1.63 -23.81 -2.63
C GLN A 178 -0.20 -23.80 -2.06
N PHE A 179 0.07 -22.96 -1.06
CA PHE A 179 1.41 -22.80 -0.48
C PHE A 179 1.61 -23.51 0.85
N GLY A 180 0.61 -24.30 1.31
CA GLY A 180 0.69 -25.03 2.57
C GLY A 180 0.68 -24.15 3.83
N LEU A 181 0.03 -22.99 3.75
CA LEU A 181 -0.05 -21.99 4.82
C LEU A 181 -1.42 -22.10 5.55
N ARG A 182 -1.48 -21.62 6.80
CA ARG A 182 -2.75 -21.42 7.48
C ARG A 182 -3.45 -20.16 6.92
N TYR A 183 -4.77 -20.23 6.79
CA TYR A 183 -5.59 -19.06 6.52
C TYR A 183 -6.14 -18.49 7.81
N GLU A 184 -5.96 -17.21 8.00
CA GLU A 184 -6.54 -16.45 9.12
C GLU A 184 -7.10 -15.13 8.60
N GLU A 185 -8.03 -14.55 9.36
CA GLU A 185 -8.60 -13.24 9.09
C GLU A 185 -8.42 -12.34 10.32
N THR A 186 -8.16 -11.07 10.06
CA THR A 186 -8.15 -10.04 11.10
C THR A 186 -9.01 -8.85 10.69
N LYS A 187 -9.59 -8.20 11.69
CA LYS A 187 -10.28 -6.93 11.47
C LYS A 187 -9.26 -5.85 11.17
N GLY A 188 -9.37 -5.25 10.01
CA GLY A 188 -8.67 -4.03 9.62
C GLY A 188 -9.37 -2.77 10.14
N SER A 189 -8.86 -1.62 9.72
CA SER A 189 -9.42 -0.32 10.10
C SER A 189 -9.25 0.69 8.97
N ARG A 190 -10.29 1.47 8.73
CA ARG A 190 -10.26 2.57 7.74
C ARG A 190 -9.77 3.89 8.33
N VAL A 191 -9.57 3.95 9.65
CA VAL A 191 -9.22 5.19 10.36
C VAL A 191 -7.98 5.86 9.77
N PHE A 192 -6.94 5.10 9.43
CA PHE A 192 -5.73 5.66 8.85
C PHE A 192 -5.98 6.20 7.42
N LEU A 193 -6.75 5.46 6.61
CA LEU A 193 -7.12 5.89 5.25
C LEU A 193 -8.00 7.15 5.29
N GLU A 194 -8.97 7.22 6.19
CA GLU A 194 -9.80 8.42 6.39
C GLU A 194 -8.96 9.62 6.84
N LYS A 195 -8.00 9.39 7.74
CA LYS A 195 -7.07 10.41 8.21
C LYS A 195 -6.15 10.91 7.09
N MET A 196 -5.72 10.04 6.18
CA MET A 196 -4.99 10.45 4.97
C MET A 196 -5.80 11.42 4.12
N ILE A 197 -7.10 11.12 3.90
CA ILE A 197 -7.99 11.91 3.05
C ILE A 197 -8.31 13.27 3.68
N ARG A 198 -8.66 13.26 4.98
CA ARG A 198 -9.29 14.40 5.65
C ARG A 198 -8.37 15.16 6.60
N GLY A 199 -7.29 14.52 7.06
CA GLY A 199 -6.51 14.99 8.21
C GLY A 199 -7.20 14.66 9.56
N PRO A 200 -6.73 15.23 10.66
CA PRO A 200 -5.51 16.02 10.73
C PRO A 200 -4.26 15.20 10.42
N TRP A 201 -3.32 15.79 9.71
CA TRP A 201 -2.02 15.16 9.43
C TRP A 201 -1.04 15.51 10.56
N ASP A 202 -1.09 14.70 11.60
CA ASP A 202 -0.28 14.83 12.81
C ASP A 202 1.06 14.06 12.69
N ARG A 203 1.61 13.61 13.82
CA ARG A 203 2.86 12.86 13.93
C ARG A 203 2.91 11.55 13.13
N GLU A 204 1.76 11.02 12.70
CA GLU A 204 1.67 9.83 11.87
C GLU A 204 1.91 10.12 10.39
N PHE A 205 2.12 11.39 10.05
CA PHE A 205 2.39 11.84 8.68
C PHE A 205 3.68 12.64 8.59
N ILE A 206 4.32 12.56 7.43
CA ILE A 206 5.43 13.40 7.04
C ILE A 206 4.84 14.51 6.18
N LEU A 207 5.03 15.76 6.60
CA LEU A 207 4.67 16.94 5.83
C LEU A 207 5.94 17.51 5.21
N VAL A 208 6.07 17.39 3.89
CA VAL A 208 7.21 17.90 3.13
C VAL A 208 6.80 19.22 2.49
N LYS A 209 7.37 20.31 2.97
CA LYS A 209 7.06 21.67 2.50
C LYS A 209 7.53 21.89 1.08
N PRO A 210 7.00 22.90 0.38
CA PRO A 210 7.48 23.28 -0.94
C PRO A 210 9.02 23.38 -1.03
N ASP A 211 9.58 22.85 -2.11
CA ASP A 211 11.02 22.72 -2.40
C ASP A 211 11.82 21.77 -1.47
N GLU A 212 11.24 21.25 -0.39
CA GLU A 212 11.91 20.27 0.47
C GLU A 212 11.92 18.87 -0.17
N THR A 213 12.82 18.02 0.34
CA THR A 213 13.03 16.66 -0.15
C THR A 213 12.74 15.66 0.99
N VAL A 214 12.09 14.56 0.65
CA VAL A 214 11.83 13.45 1.57
C VAL A 214 13.12 12.76 1.97
N THR A 215 13.36 12.61 3.28
CA THR A 215 14.54 11.92 3.81
C THR A 215 14.14 10.65 4.56
N ILE A 216 15.10 9.72 4.69
CA ILE A 216 14.86 8.47 5.43
C ILE A 216 14.63 8.73 6.93
N GLU A 217 15.29 9.74 7.50
CA GLU A 217 15.18 10.10 8.91
C GLU A 217 13.77 10.50 9.31
N GLN A 218 12.98 11.06 8.36
CA GLN A 218 11.58 11.41 8.60
C GLN A 218 10.71 10.18 8.86
N PHE A 219 11.06 9.01 8.29
CA PHE A 219 10.38 7.75 8.55
C PHE A 219 10.88 7.06 9.83
N LEU A 220 12.16 7.21 10.16
CA LEU A 220 12.80 6.52 11.29
C LEU A 220 12.61 7.21 12.64
N LYS A 221 12.38 8.52 12.68
CA LYS A 221 12.09 9.23 13.92
C LYS A 221 10.81 8.66 14.53
N GLN A 222 10.97 7.74 15.48
CA GLN A 222 9.86 7.30 16.34
C GLN A 222 9.43 8.47 17.20
N THR A 223 8.15 8.69 17.26
CA THR A 223 7.52 9.62 18.21
C THR A 223 7.28 8.91 19.53
#